data_13c9050a353eabb62b9c72cc525d6b2b
#
_entry.id   13c9050a353eabb62b9c72cc525d6b2b
#
_cell.length_a   1.000
_cell.length_b   1.000
_cell.length_c   1.000
_cell.angle_alpha   90.00
_cell.angle_beta   90.00
_cell.angle_gamma   90.00
#
_symmetry.space_group_name_H-M   'P 1'
#
loop_
_entity.id
_entity.type
_entity.pdbx_description
1 polymer ?
#
loop_
_entity_poly.entity_id
_entity_poly.type
_entity_poly.pdbx_seq_one_letter_code
_entity_poly.pdbx_strand_id
1 'polypeptide(L)'
;FSASDTPAATAAALEALHIIQKEPERIKHLWDVTHYALRRFREEGFEIGETESPIIPLYVRDIDKTFLVTKLAFDAGVFINPVIPPACAPQDTLVRFALMATHTEEQVERGVQALKKIFVEQGIIK
;
A
#
# COMPACT_ATOMS: atom_id res chain seq x y z
N PHE A 1 -10.37 -9.44 -33.34
CA PHE A 1 -10.13 -8.89 -31.99
C PHE A 1 -9.13 -9.77 -31.25
N SER A 2 -8.00 -9.23 -30.90
CA SER A 2 -7.02 -9.94 -30.09
C SER A 2 -7.17 -9.50 -28.63
N ALA A 3 -7.76 -10.36 -27.79
CA ALA A 3 -7.73 -10.25 -26.34
C ALA A 3 -6.67 -11.19 -25.74
N SER A 4 -5.78 -11.71 -26.58
CA SER A 4 -4.72 -12.62 -26.14
C SER A 4 -3.56 -11.84 -25.53
N ASP A 5 -3.02 -12.36 -24.44
CA ASP A 5 -1.80 -11.85 -23.86
C ASP A 5 -0.61 -12.08 -24.81
N THR A 6 0.39 -11.21 -24.71
CA THR A 6 1.60 -11.37 -25.49
C THR A 6 2.43 -12.56 -24.98
N PRO A 7 3.17 -13.28 -25.87
CA PRO A 7 4.04 -14.37 -25.42
C PRO A 7 5.05 -13.94 -24.34
N ALA A 8 5.56 -12.70 -24.41
CA ALA A 8 6.47 -12.15 -23.41
C ALA A 8 5.80 -12.00 -22.04
N ALA A 9 4.58 -11.47 -21.98
CA ALA A 9 3.82 -11.34 -20.72
C ALA A 9 3.51 -12.71 -20.11
N THR A 10 3.10 -13.67 -20.95
CA THR A 10 2.83 -15.05 -20.51
C THR A 10 4.09 -15.73 -19.97
N ALA A 11 5.21 -15.60 -20.66
CA ALA A 11 6.49 -16.16 -20.22
C ALA A 11 6.95 -15.53 -18.89
N ALA A 12 6.80 -14.21 -18.73
CA ALA A 12 7.14 -13.52 -17.49
C ALA A 12 6.26 -13.99 -16.32
N ALA A 13 4.94 -14.15 -16.53
CA ALA A 13 4.02 -14.64 -15.52
C ALA A 13 4.34 -16.09 -15.11
N LEU A 14 4.68 -16.96 -16.07
CA LEU A 14 5.07 -18.34 -15.81
C LEU A 14 6.37 -18.40 -14.99
N GLU A 15 7.39 -17.60 -15.35
CA GLU A 15 8.64 -17.56 -14.60
C GLU A 15 8.44 -16.99 -13.19
N ALA A 16 7.59 -15.97 -13.02
CA ALA A 16 7.24 -15.46 -11.70
C ALA A 16 6.62 -16.56 -10.82
N LEU A 17 5.74 -17.39 -11.38
CA LEU A 17 5.17 -18.54 -10.69
C LEU A 17 6.24 -19.57 -10.28
N HIS A 18 7.18 -19.87 -11.17
CA HIS A 18 8.29 -20.76 -10.86
C HIS A 18 9.17 -20.21 -9.73
N ILE A 19 9.45 -18.88 -9.73
CA ILE A 19 10.21 -18.23 -8.67
C ILE A 19 9.47 -18.36 -7.33
N ILE A 20 8.17 -18.08 -7.30
CA ILE A 20 7.35 -18.21 -6.07
C ILE A 20 7.40 -19.64 -5.52
N GLN A 21 7.35 -20.65 -6.38
CA GLN A 21 7.42 -22.06 -5.97
C GLN A 21 8.81 -22.47 -5.47
N LYS A 22 9.88 -21.93 -6.06
CA LYS A 22 11.26 -22.27 -5.71
C LYS A 22 11.79 -21.48 -4.51
N GLU A 23 11.28 -20.27 -4.29
CA GLU A 23 11.75 -19.32 -3.28
C GLU A 23 10.59 -18.91 -2.35
N PRO A 24 10.00 -19.86 -1.56
CA PRO A 24 8.86 -19.60 -0.68
C PRO A 24 9.17 -18.58 0.43
N GLU A 25 10.46 -18.36 0.75
CA GLU A 25 10.93 -17.35 1.69
C GLU A 25 10.55 -15.94 1.26
N ARG A 26 10.35 -15.66 -0.02
CA ARG A 26 9.85 -14.35 -0.49
C ARG A 26 8.44 -14.08 0.01
N ILE A 27 7.58 -15.09 -0.04
CA ILE A 27 6.20 -14.97 0.48
C ILE A 27 6.22 -14.82 2.00
N LYS A 28 7.06 -15.61 2.68
CA LYS A 28 7.22 -15.48 4.13
C LYS A 28 7.66 -14.06 4.51
N HIS A 29 8.70 -13.54 3.84
CA HIS A 29 9.19 -12.20 4.10
C HIS A 29 8.14 -11.12 3.83
N LEU A 30 7.35 -11.25 2.74
CA LEU A 30 6.24 -10.34 2.46
C LEU A 30 5.24 -10.32 3.63
N TRP A 31 4.92 -11.47 4.21
CA TRP A 31 4.02 -11.54 5.37
C TRP A 31 4.65 -10.97 6.63
N ASP A 32 5.93 -11.22 6.88
CA ASP A 32 6.63 -10.65 8.03
C ASP A 32 6.58 -9.11 7.98
N VAL A 33 6.91 -8.51 6.84
CA VAL A 33 6.84 -7.06 6.61
C VAL A 33 5.40 -6.54 6.66
N THR A 34 4.43 -7.32 6.16
CA THR A 34 3.01 -6.96 6.22
C THR A 34 2.51 -6.89 7.66
N HIS A 35 2.78 -7.90 8.47
CA HIS A 35 2.39 -7.91 9.88
C HIS A 35 3.03 -6.76 10.66
N TYR A 36 4.30 -6.46 10.35
CA TYR A 36 4.97 -5.29 10.90
C TYR A 36 4.21 -4.00 10.55
N ALA A 37 3.93 -3.76 9.26
CA ALA A 37 3.24 -2.57 8.79
C ALA A 37 1.84 -2.42 9.40
N LEU A 38 1.03 -3.50 9.42
CA LEU A 38 -0.31 -3.51 9.99
C LEU A 38 -0.29 -3.10 11.48
N ARG A 39 0.65 -3.65 12.24
CA ARG A 39 0.84 -3.29 13.65
C ARG A 39 1.19 -1.81 13.79
N ARG A 40 2.20 -1.35 13.03
CA ARG A 40 2.66 0.03 13.12
C ARG A 40 1.60 1.06 12.76
N PHE A 41 0.84 0.83 11.68
CA PHE A 41 -0.26 1.74 11.32
C PHE A 41 -1.35 1.80 12.40
N ARG A 42 -1.70 0.65 13.02
CA ARG A 42 -2.66 0.64 14.13
C ARG A 42 -2.15 1.38 15.36
N GLU A 43 -0.89 1.16 15.74
CA GLU A 43 -0.25 1.84 16.88
C GLU A 43 -0.19 3.36 16.68
N GLU A 44 0.01 3.81 15.44
CA GLU A 44 0.06 5.23 15.09
C GLU A 44 -1.33 5.85 14.85
N GLY A 45 -2.39 5.10 15.07
CA GLY A 45 -3.77 5.60 15.05
C GLY A 45 -4.38 5.73 13.66
N PHE A 46 -3.83 5.08 12.65
CA PHE A 46 -4.44 5.07 11.32
C PHE A 46 -5.69 4.18 11.29
N GLU A 47 -6.71 4.64 10.58
CA GLU A 47 -7.86 3.82 10.25
C GLU A 47 -7.52 2.96 9.03
N ILE A 48 -7.35 1.66 9.26
CA ILE A 48 -6.99 0.69 8.21
C ILE A 48 -8.04 -0.40 7.99
N GLY A 49 -9.16 -0.35 8.72
CA GLY A 49 -10.18 -1.40 8.69
C GLY A 49 -9.65 -2.76 9.19
N GLU A 50 -10.29 -3.82 8.73
CA GLU A 50 -9.97 -5.22 9.11
C GLU A 50 -9.07 -5.92 8.06
N THR A 51 -8.23 -5.14 7.38
CA THR A 51 -7.35 -5.73 6.34
C THR A 51 -6.30 -6.66 6.95
N GLU A 52 -6.06 -7.76 6.24
CA GLU A 52 -5.00 -8.73 6.51
C GLU A 52 -4.12 -8.95 5.26
N SER A 53 -4.09 -7.98 4.35
CA SER A 53 -3.41 -8.11 3.07
C SER A 53 -2.16 -7.21 3.01
N PRO A 54 -1.19 -7.51 2.13
CA PRO A 54 -0.05 -6.63 1.85
C PRO A 54 -0.44 -5.28 1.24
N ILE A 55 -1.71 -5.08 0.91
CA ILE A 55 -2.25 -3.80 0.45
C ILE A 55 -3.08 -3.22 1.59
N ILE A 56 -2.54 -2.21 2.25
CA ILE A 56 -3.13 -1.60 3.45
C ILE A 56 -3.88 -0.33 3.05
N PRO A 57 -5.21 -0.28 3.24
CA PRO A 57 -5.97 0.95 3.06
C PRO A 57 -5.72 1.90 4.23
N LEU A 58 -5.41 3.14 3.94
CA LEU A 58 -5.34 4.22 4.94
C LEU A 58 -6.49 5.18 4.63
N TYR A 59 -7.54 5.15 5.42
CA TYR A 59 -8.75 5.95 5.18
C TYR A 59 -8.50 7.42 5.44
N VAL A 60 -8.90 8.26 4.49
CA VAL A 60 -8.84 9.73 4.55
C VAL A 60 -10.23 10.34 4.65
N ARG A 61 -11.22 9.71 3.97
CA ARG A 61 -12.65 10.05 3.98
C ARG A 61 -12.99 11.44 3.44
N ASP A 62 -12.08 12.02 2.65
CA ASP A 62 -12.22 13.31 2.00
C ASP A 62 -11.44 13.29 0.68
N ILE A 63 -12.10 13.65 -0.42
CA ILE A 63 -11.52 13.55 -1.77
C ILE A 63 -10.33 14.50 -1.93
N ASP A 64 -10.48 15.76 -1.53
CA ASP A 64 -9.43 16.78 -1.72
C ASP A 64 -8.22 16.47 -0.85
N LYS A 65 -8.46 16.07 0.41
CA LYS A 65 -7.38 15.61 1.30
C LYS A 65 -6.70 14.35 0.78
N THR A 66 -7.43 13.42 0.14
CA THR A 66 -6.83 12.21 -0.45
C THR A 66 -5.82 12.56 -1.53
N PHE A 67 -6.13 13.51 -2.41
CA PHE A 67 -5.17 14.00 -3.40
C PHE A 67 -4.00 14.73 -2.77
N LEU A 68 -4.27 15.61 -1.80
CA LEU A 68 -3.23 16.35 -1.09
C LEU A 68 -2.26 15.42 -0.36
N VAL A 69 -2.78 14.45 0.39
CA VAL A 69 -1.96 13.43 1.08
C VAL A 69 -1.10 12.66 0.10
N THR A 70 -1.67 12.25 -1.04
CA THR A 70 -0.93 11.52 -2.07
C THR A 70 0.25 12.34 -2.60
N LYS A 71 0.02 13.64 -2.86
CA LYS A 71 1.08 14.54 -3.31
C LYS A 71 2.15 14.74 -2.24
N LEU A 72 1.76 15.04 -1.00
CA LEU A 72 2.69 15.26 0.11
C LEU A 72 3.51 14.00 0.41
N ALA A 73 2.90 12.81 0.32
CA ALA A 73 3.61 11.54 0.47
C ALA A 73 4.66 11.35 -0.62
N PHE A 74 4.31 11.65 -1.88
CA PHE A 74 5.25 11.58 -3.00
C PHE A 74 6.45 12.53 -2.78
N ASP A 75 6.18 13.77 -2.37
CA ASP A 75 7.23 14.77 -2.07
C ASP A 75 8.13 14.32 -0.89
N ALA A 76 7.59 13.52 0.04
CA ALA A 76 8.31 12.90 1.14
C ALA A 76 9.02 11.58 0.77
N GLY A 77 8.97 11.16 -0.50
CA GLY A 77 9.60 9.92 -0.99
C GLY A 77 8.78 8.66 -0.74
N VAL A 78 7.49 8.78 -0.46
CA VAL A 78 6.58 7.65 -0.25
C VAL A 78 5.55 7.60 -1.38
N PHE A 79 5.66 6.58 -2.22
CA PHE A 79 4.71 6.36 -3.32
C PHE A 79 3.50 5.58 -2.85
N ILE A 80 2.32 6.20 -2.90
CA ILE A 80 1.03 5.61 -2.55
C ILE A 80 -0.02 5.95 -3.62
N ASN A 81 -1.08 5.15 -3.70
CA ASN A 81 -2.13 5.36 -4.70
C ASN A 81 -3.43 5.84 -4.04
N PRO A 82 -4.04 6.93 -4.52
CA PRO A 82 -5.36 7.34 -4.08
C PRO A 82 -6.45 6.40 -4.62
N VAL A 83 -7.47 6.15 -3.82
CA VAL A 83 -8.71 5.48 -4.21
C VAL A 83 -9.86 6.44 -3.95
N ILE A 84 -10.50 6.85 -5.03
CA ILE A 84 -11.56 7.87 -5.05
C ILE A 84 -12.73 7.40 -5.90
N PRO A 85 -13.90 8.05 -5.87
CA PRO A 85 -14.99 7.74 -6.79
C PRO A 85 -14.55 7.74 -8.26
N PRO A 86 -15.06 6.82 -9.09
CA PRO A 86 -16.10 5.84 -8.80
C PRO A 86 -15.60 4.52 -8.19
N ALA A 87 -14.31 4.39 -7.87
CA ALA A 87 -13.74 3.15 -7.31
C ALA A 87 -14.18 2.88 -5.86
N CYS A 88 -14.62 3.90 -5.15
CA CYS A 88 -15.23 3.80 -3.81
C CYS A 88 -16.31 4.88 -3.65
N ALA A 89 -17.10 4.81 -2.57
CA ALA A 89 -18.01 5.89 -2.21
C ALA A 89 -17.23 7.13 -1.74
N PRO A 90 -17.78 8.36 -1.92
CA PRO A 90 -17.08 9.60 -1.55
C PRO A 90 -16.58 9.66 -0.10
N GLN A 91 -17.35 9.07 0.84
CA GLN A 91 -17.01 8.98 2.26
C GLN A 91 -16.00 7.88 2.59
N ASP A 92 -15.62 7.04 1.63
CA ASP A 92 -14.71 5.89 1.79
C ASP A 92 -13.39 6.08 1.06
N THR A 93 -13.05 7.34 0.72
CA THR A 93 -11.79 7.65 0.06
C THR A 93 -10.60 7.31 0.96
N LEU A 94 -9.57 6.78 0.34
CA LEU A 94 -8.39 6.29 1.03
C LEU A 94 -7.15 6.38 0.15
N VAL A 95 -5.99 6.17 0.73
CA VAL A 95 -4.76 5.88 -0.01
C VAL A 95 -4.33 4.45 0.26
N ARG A 96 -3.75 3.79 -0.75
CA ARG A 96 -3.25 2.41 -0.62
C ARG A 96 -1.75 2.42 -0.36
N PHE A 97 -1.36 1.81 0.76
CA PHE A 97 0.03 1.48 1.05
C PHE A 97 0.26 0.03 0.64
N ALA A 98 1.03 -0.20 -0.42
CA ALA A 98 1.26 -1.53 -0.99
C ALA A 98 2.67 -2.00 -0.70
N LEU A 99 2.78 -3.22 -0.18
CA LEU A 99 4.04 -3.87 0.18
C LEU A 99 4.49 -4.85 -0.90
N MET A 100 5.79 -5.02 -1.01
CA MET A 100 6.44 -6.02 -1.85
C MET A 100 7.42 -6.85 -1.01
N ALA A 101 7.73 -8.06 -1.49
CA ALA A 101 8.67 -8.96 -0.83
C ALA A 101 10.11 -8.42 -0.73
N THR A 102 10.40 -7.31 -1.40
CA THR A 102 11.72 -6.64 -1.35
C THR A 102 11.76 -5.48 -0.35
N HIS A 103 10.63 -5.10 0.24
CA HIS A 103 10.62 -4.06 1.27
C HIS A 103 11.23 -4.58 2.58
N THR A 104 11.91 -3.69 3.30
CA THR A 104 12.43 -3.95 4.64
C THR A 104 11.56 -3.26 5.70
N GLU A 105 11.62 -3.75 6.95
CA GLU A 105 10.94 -3.10 8.07
C GLU A 105 11.38 -1.63 8.24
N GLU A 106 12.66 -1.33 8.00
CA GLU A 106 13.18 0.03 8.06
C GLU A 106 12.55 0.95 7.00
N GLN A 107 12.36 0.44 5.78
CA GLN A 107 11.68 1.20 4.72
C GLN A 107 10.20 1.43 5.07
N VAL A 108 9.54 0.42 5.63
CA VAL A 108 8.15 0.53 6.10
C VAL A 108 8.06 1.56 7.22
N GLU A 109 8.95 1.51 8.21
CA GLU A 109 8.93 2.47 9.33
C GLU A 109 9.11 3.92 8.84
N ARG A 110 10.03 4.16 7.91
CA ARG A 110 10.17 5.49 7.28
C ARG A 110 8.88 5.94 6.60
N GLY A 111 8.21 5.03 5.89
CA GLY A 111 6.92 5.31 5.26
C GLY A 111 5.83 5.63 6.26
N VAL A 112 5.72 4.83 7.34
CA VAL A 112 4.75 5.06 8.43
C VAL A 112 4.96 6.42 9.08
N GLN A 113 6.21 6.77 9.43
CA GLN A 113 6.51 8.05 10.08
C GLN A 113 6.25 9.26 9.16
N ALA A 114 6.59 9.15 7.88
CA ALA A 114 6.30 10.20 6.91
C ALA A 114 4.79 10.42 6.77
N LEU A 115 4.03 9.33 6.63
CA LEU A 115 2.57 9.39 6.51
C LEU A 115 1.90 9.85 7.81
N LYS A 116 2.40 9.43 8.99
CA LYS A 116 1.91 9.93 10.28
C LYS A 116 1.99 11.45 10.35
N LYS A 117 3.15 12.01 10.06
CA LYS A 117 3.33 13.47 10.05
C LYS A 117 2.31 14.16 9.14
N ILE A 118 2.16 13.67 7.90
CA ILE A 118 1.22 14.22 6.92
C ILE A 118 -0.22 14.13 7.41
N PHE A 119 -0.64 12.96 7.92
CA PHE A 119 -2.01 12.73 8.37
C PHE A 119 -2.37 13.59 9.59
N VAL A 120 -1.44 13.79 10.54
CA VAL A 120 -1.62 14.69 11.68
C VAL A 120 -1.71 16.14 11.21
N GLU A 121 -0.80 16.62 10.33
CA GLU A 121 -0.81 17.98 9.79
C GLU A 121 -2.09 18.30 9.02
N GLN A 122 -2.69 17.30 8.35
CA GLN A 122 -3.96 17.45 7.64
C GLN A 122 -5.19 17.20 8.52
N GLY A 123 -5.00 16.92 9.81
CA GLY A 123 -6.09 16.68 10.77
C GLY A 123 -6.94 15.44 10.45
N ILE A 124 -6.30 14.40 9.89
CA ILE A 124 -6.96 13.12 9.57
C ILE A 124 -6.88 12.17 10.77
N ILE A 125 -5.72 12.14 11.42
CA ILE A 125 -5.50 11.43 12.69
C ILE A 125 -5.00 12.41 13.76
N LYS A 126 -4.97 11.96 15.02
CA LYS A 126 -4.52 12.77 16.19
C LYS A 126 -3.03 12.60 16.47
#